data_a25a41a0945ffb19910a77a47b4d2e69
#
_entry.id   a25a41a0945ffb19910a77a47b4d2e69
#
_cell.length_a   1.000
_cell.length_b   1.000
_cell.length_c   1.000
_cell.angle_alpha   90.00
_cell.angle_beta   90.00
_cell.angle_gamma   90.00
#
_symmetry.space_group_name_H-M   'P 1'
#
loop_
_entity.id
_entity.type
_entity.pdbx_description
1 polymer ?
#
loop_
_entity_poly.entity_id
_entity_poly.type
_entity_poly.pdbx_seq_one_letter_code
_entity_poly.pdbx_strand_id
1 'polypeptide(L)'
;MPETKVFDDTWPLSTKHGNGLLRREVWVDEHGQVVRYNLAYVNHTVFSGDHGRAVGYDNAHGYHHRHYMGVVEPVEFISFEDIEVRFEADWVVFRRKQR
;
A
#
# COMPACT_ATOMS: atom_id res chain seq x y z
N MET A 1 1.65 -22.25 9.59
CA MET A 1 0.40 -22.30 8.85
C MET A 1 0.64 -21.85 7.42
N PRO A 2 0.12 -22.59 6.45
CA PRO A 2 0.31 -22.18 5.08
C PRO A 2 -0.46 -20.90 4.79
N GLU A 3 0.17 -20.02 4.04
CA GLU A 3 -0.51 -18.84 3.51
C GLU A 3 -0.38 -18.85 2.00
N THR A 4 -1.40 -18.38 1.32
CA THR A 4 -1.47 -18.36 -0.13
C THR A 4 -1.57 -16.93 -0.60
N LYS A 5 -0.70 -16.56 -1.53
CA LYS A 5 -0.76 -15.23 -2.16
C LYS A 5 -1.91 -15.23 -3.16
N VAL A 6 -2.96 -14.46 -2.88
CA VAL A 6 -4.16 -14.42 -3.71
C VAL A 6 -4.22 -13.19 -4.61
N PHE A 7 -3.50 -12.12 -4.27
CA PHE A 7 -3.38 -10.94 -5.13
C PHE A 7 -1.91 -10.54 -5.26
N ASP A 8 -1.53 -10.21 -6.47
CA ASP A 8 -0.19 -9.74 -6.79
C ASP A 8 -0.34 -8.85 -8.03
N ASP A 9 -0.76 -7.61 -7.78
CA ASP A 9 -1.18 -6.71 -8.84
C ASP A 9 -0.35 -5.45 -8.87
N THR A 10 -0.09 -4.95 -10.07
CA THR A 10 0.57 -3.67 -10.29
C THR A 10 -0.23 -2.91 -11.33
N TRP A 11 -0.65 -1.69 -10.99
CA TRP A 11 -1.39 -0.83 -11.89
C TRP A 11 -0.60 0.44 -12.16
N PRO A 12 -0.05 0.60 -13.37
CA PRO A 12 0.54 1.88 -13.76
C PRO A 12 -0.54 2.95 -13.82
N LEU A 13 -0.21 4.13 -13.35
CA LEU A 13 -1.11 5.28 -13.37
C LEU A 13 -0.65 6.27 -14.42
N SER A 14 -1.60 6.79 -15.21
CA SER A 14 -1.30 7.86 -16.15
C SER A 14 -1.06 9.18 -15.41
N THR A 15 -0.49 10.16 -16.10
CA THR A 15 -0.32 11.50 -15.55
C THR A 15 -1.66 12.06 -15.04
N LYS A 16 -2.74 11.78 -15.75
CA LYS A 16 -4.08 12.21 -15.36
C LYS A 16 -4.52 11.61 -14.02
N HIS A 17 -4.01 10.42 -13.67
CA HIS A 17 -4.41 9.72 -12.45
C HIS A 17 -3.33 9.72 -11.38
N GLY A 18 -2.40 10.69 -11.42
CA GLY A 18 -1.41 10.86 -10.39
C GLY A 18 -0.03 10.35 -10.72
N ASN A 19 0.13 9.70 -11.88
CA ASN A 19 1.41 9.12 -12.30
C ASN A 19 1.92 8.06 -11.30
N GLY A 20 3.00 7.34 -11.66
CA GLY A 20 3.53 6.29 -10.80
C GLY A 20 2.78 4.97 -10.96
N LEU A 21 2.76 4.17 -9.91
CA LEU A 21 2.03 2.90 -9.94
C LEU A 21 1.47 2.54 -8.55
N LEU A 22 0.44 1.71 -8.57
CA LEU A 22 -0.11 1.11 -7.36
C LEU A 22 0.31 -0.36 -7.32
N ARG A 23 0.71 -0.83 -6.15
CA ARG A 23 1.10 -2.20 -5.91
C ARG A 23 0.20 -2.78 -4.83
N ARG A 24 -0.31 -3.99 -5.07
CA ARG A 24 -1.18 -4.67 -4.11
C ARG A 24 -0.81 -6.13 -4.04
N GLU A 25 -0.42 -6.57 -2.85
CA GLU A 25 -0.11 -7.97 -2.57
C GLU A 25 -0.92 -8.39 -1.34
N VAL A 26 -1.59 -9.52 -1.42
CA VAL A 26 -2.42 -10.03 -0.32
C VAL A 26 -2.24 -11.53 -0.19
N TRP A 27 -2.02 -11.99 1.03
CA TRP A 27 -1.93 -13.40 1.38
C TRP A 27 -3.04 -13.75 2.36
N VAL A 28 -3.61 -14.93 2.19
CA VAL A 28 -4.68 -15.43 3.07
C VAL A 28 -4.27 -16.77 3.67
N ASP A 29 -4.92 -17.14 4.78
CA ASP A 29 -4.77 -18.44 5.41
C ASP A 29 -5.75 -19.46 4.77
N GLU A 30 -5.82 -20.67 5.36
CA GLU A 30 -6.70 -21.73 4.87
C GLU A 30 -8.18 -21.40 5.03
N HIS A 31 -8.52 -20.39 5.82
CA HIS A 31 -9.91 -19.93 6.01
C HIS A 31 -10.25 -18.74 5.13
N GLY A 32 -9.32 -18.31 4.27
CA GLY A 32 -9.53 -17.15 3.39
C GLY A 32 -9.38 -15.82 4.07
N GLN A 33 -8.85 -15.79 5.29
CA GLN A 33 -8.64 -14.53 6.01
C GLN A 33 -7.27 -13.93 5.67
N VAL A 34 -7.23 -12.61 5.51
CA VAL A 34 -5.99 -11.91 5.19
C VAL A 34 -5.05 -12.00 6.37
N VAL A 35 -3.86 -12.55 6.14
CA VAL A 35 -2.82 -12.68 7.15
C VAL A 35 -1.60 -11.84 6.85
N ARG A 36 -1.41 -11.44 5.59
CA ARG A 36 -0.30 -10.56 5.20
C ARG A 36 -0.73 -9.72 4.01
N TYR A 37 -0.28 -8.49 3.98
CA TYR A 37 -0.58 -7.58 2.87
C TYR A 37 0.52 -6.57 2.68
N ASN A 38 0.58 -6.02 1.47
CA ASN A 38 1.45 -4.91 1.12
C ASN A 38 0.72 -4.06 0.08
N LEU A 39 0.41 -2.82 0.45
CA LEU A 39 -0.20 -1.83 -0.43
C LEU A 39 0.79 -0.68 -0.58
N ALA A 40 1.09 -0.28 -1.81
CA ALA A 40 2.05 0.78 -2.04
C ALA A 40 1.67 1.65 -3.23
N TYR A 41 1.87 2.96 -3.06
CA TYR A 41 1.88 3.90 -4.16
C TYR A 41 3.34 4.27 -4.40
N VAL A 42 3.84 3.94 -5.58
CA VAL A 42 5.24 4.13 -5.94
C VAL A 42 5.32 5.23 -6.99
N ASN A 43 6.08 6.28 -6.67
CA ASN A 43 6.30 7.39 -7.59
C ASN A 43 7.62 8.05 -7.22
N HIS A 44 8.67 7.74 -7.98
CA HIS A 44 10.02 8.22 -7.70
C HIS A 44 10.16 9.74 -7.86
N THR A 45 9.26 10.38 -8.59
CA THR A 45 9.25 11.84 -8.72
C THR A 45 8.75 12.49 -7.43
N VAL A 46 7.78 11.88 -6.78
CA VAL A 46 7.22 12.39 -5.52
C VAL A 46 8.19 12.12 -4.36
N PHE A 47 8.75 10.91 -4.31
CA PHE A 47 9.65 10.53 -3.25
C PHE A 47 10.66 9.52 -3.79
N SER A 48 11.94 9.87 -3.74
CA SER A 48 12.98 9.01 -4.31
C SER A 48 13.50 7.96 -3.34
N GLY A 49 13.26 8.12 -2.04
CA GLY A 49 13.65 7.14 -1.03
C GLY A 49 12.71 5.94 -1.01
N ASP A 50 13.05 4.94 -0.19
CA ASP A 50 12.21 3.76 0.04
C ASP A 50 11.72 3.12 -1.26
N HIS A 51 12.61 3.01 -2.27
CA HIS A 51 12.30 2.46 -3.59
C HIS A 51 11.15 3.20 -4.29
N GLY A 52 10.98 4.49 -4.00
CA GLY A 52 9.93 5.30 -4.60
C GLY A 52 8.57 5.19 -3.92
N ARG A 53 8.48 4.44 -2.80
CA ARG A 53 7.21 4.28 -2.10
C ARG A 53 6.86 5.55 -1.33
N ALA A 54 6.00 6.37 -1.92
CA ALA A 54 5.54 7.60 -1.26
C ALA A 54 4.54 7.29 -0.15
N VAL A 55 3.67 6.31 -0.37
CA VAL A 55 2.67 5.85 0.61
C VAL A 55 2.62 4.34 0.58
N GLY A 56 2.48 3.73 1.73
CA GLY A 56 2.29 2.28 1.82
C GLY A 56 1.74 1.84 3.16
N TYR A 57 1.10 0.69 3.15
CA TYR A 57 0.64 0.00 4.35
C TYR A 57 1.04 -1.46 4.23
N ASP A 58 1.60 -2.02 5.28
CA ASP A 58 1.88 -3.45 5.32
C ASP A 58 1.95 -3.92 6.78
N ASN A 59 2.00 -5.24 6.95
CA ASN A 59 2.10 -5.84 8.27
C ASN A 59 3.35 -6.72 8.41
N ALA A 60 4.40 -6.40 7.67
CA ALA A 60 5.67 -7.08 7.83
C ALA A 60 6.25 -6.81 9.23
N HIS A 61 7.12 -7.70 9.68
CA HIS A 61 7.79 -7.58 10.98
C HIS A 61 6.85 -7.65 12.19
N GLY A 62 5.66 -8.23 12.00
CA GLY A 62 4.78 -8.55 13.12
C GLY A 62 3.88 -7.44 13.60
N TYR A 63 3.77 -6.32 12.89
CA TYR A 63 2.83 -5.26 13.25
C TYR A 63 2.35 -4.52 12.01
N HIS A 64 1.17 -3.90 12.13
CA HIS A 64 0.58 -3.10 11.06
C HIS A 64 1.20 -1.71 11.08
N HIS A 65 1.67 -1.24 9.94
CA HIS A 65 2.32 0.06 9.90
C HIS A 65 2.10 0.76 8.56
N ARG A 66 2.27 2.08 8.61
CA ARG A 66 2.11 2.97 7.48
C ARG A 66 3.46 3.58 7.13
N HIS A 67 3.76 3.59 5.84
CA HIS A 67 4.90 4.33 5.29
C HIS A 67 4.36 5.58 4.62
N TYR A 68 4.89 6.73 4.96
CA TYR A 68 4.48 7.98 4.34
C TYR A 68 5.71 8.88 4.19
N MET A 69 6.15 9.05 2.94
CA MET A 69 7.31 9.89 2.60
C MET A 69 8.52 9.56 3.47
N GLY A 70 8.78 8.27 3.65
CA GLY A 70 9.92 7.78 4.42
C GLY A 70 9.69 7.64 5.92
N VAL A 71 8.58 8.13 6.45
CA VAL A 71 8.24 7.99 7.86
C VAL A 71 7.44 6.71 8.04
N VAL A 72 7.84 5.89 9.00
CA VAL A 72 7.16 4.64 9.34
C VAL A 72 6.50 4.80 10.69
N GLU A 73 5.21 4.50 10.76
CA GLU A 73 4.47 4.61 12.02
C GLU A 73 3.53 3.42 12.18
N PRO A 74 3.33 2.94 13.43
CA PRO A 74 2.35 1.89 13.66
C PRO A 74 0.94 2.44 13.45
N VAL A 75 0.04 1.56 13.00
CA VAL A 75 -1.36 1.92 12.83
C VAL A 75 -2.23 0.92 13.57
N GLU A 76 -3.34 1.39 14.11
CA GLU A 76 -4.33 0.53 14.70
C GLU A 76 -5.02 -0.26 13.60
N PHE A 77 -5.02 -1.58 13.74
CA PHE A 77 -5.66 -2.44 12.75
C PHE A 77 -7.11 -2.71 13.15
N ILE A 78 -8.03 -2.33 12.28
CA ILE A 78 -9.46 -2.61 12.47
C ILE A 78 -9.86 -3.76 11.54
N SER A 79 -9.53 -3.64 10.26
CA SER A 79 -9.80 -4.66 9.25
C SER A 79 -8.94 -4.38 8.02
N PHE A 80 -8.78 -5.37 7.17
CA PHE A 80 -8.06 -5.15 5.91
C PHE A 80 -8.79 -4.15 5.02
N GLU A 81 -10.11 -4.20 5.00
CA GLU A 81 -10.94 -3.27 4.23
C GLU A 81 -10.71 -1.83 4.70
N ASP A 82 -10.57 -1.61 6.00
CA ASP A 82 -10.26 -0.31 6.56
C ASP A 82 -8.87 0.17 6.11
N ILE A 83 -7.89 -0.73 6.07
CA ILE A 83 -6.55 -0.42 5.58
C ILE A 83 -6.61 0.02 4.12
N GLU A 84 -7.40 -0.66 3.30
CA GLU A 84 -7.55 -0.29 1.89
C GLU A 84 -8.16 1.10 1.73
N VAL A 85 -9.14 1.44 2.55
CA VAL A 85 -9.78 2.76 2.52
C VAL A 85 -8.77 3.85 2.91
N ARG A 86 -7.98 3.61 3.95
CA ARG A 86 -6.96 4.56 4.39
C ARG A 86 -5.88 4.75 3.32
N PHE A 87 -5.45 3.65 2.71
CA PHE A 87 -4.45 3.72 1.65
C PHE A 87 -4.94 4.56 0.47
N GLU A 88 -6.17 4.34 0.04
CA GLU A 88 -6.73 5.12 -1.05
C GLU A 88 -6.82 6.60 -0.70
N ALA A 89 -7.28 6.92 0.50
CA ALA A 89 -7.35 8.31 0.96
C ALA A 89 -5.97 8.98 0.93
N ASP A 90 -4.94 8.22 1.29
CA ASP A 90 -3.57 8.76 1.34
C ASP A 90 -2.99 9.01 -0.05
N TRP A 91 -3.10 8.03 -0.97
CA TRP A 91 -2.42 8.19 -2.25
C TRP A 91 -3.19 9.11 -3.21
N VAL A 92 -4.49 9.20 -3.08
CA VAL A 92 -5.29 10.02 -4.00
C VAL A 92 -4.96 11.51 -3.89
N VAL A 93 -4.42 11.94 -2.76
CA VAL A 93 -3.95 13.31 -2.57
C VAL A 93 -2.83 13.65 -3.56
N PHE A 94 -1.93 12.69 -3.81
CA PHE A 94 -0.84 12.90 -4.75
C PHE A 94 -1.34 13.03 -6.18
N ARG A 95 -2.43 12.36 -6.51
CA ARG A 95 -3.06 12.50 -7.82
C ARG A 95 -3.48 13.94 -8.08
N ARG A 96 -4.02 14.61 -7.06
CA ARG A 96 -4.43 16.02 -7.18
C ARG A 96 -3.23 16.96 -7.32
N LYS A 97 -2.16 16.68 -6.58
CA LYS A 97 -0.99 17.56 -6.55
C LYS A 97 -0.20 17.56 -7.86
N GLN A 98 -0.37 16.53 -8.67
CA GLN A 98 0.38 16.37 -9.90
C GLN A 98 -0.38 16.80 -11.15
N ARG A 99 -1.49 17.44 -10.98
CA ARG A 99 -2.30 17.94 -12.09
C ARG A 99 -1.77 19.28 -12.58
#